data_1f650107c723e63158e8c3577792210d
#
_entry.id   1f650107c723e63158e8c3577792210d
#
_cell.length_a   1.000
_cell.length_b   1.000
_cell.length_c   1.000
_cell.angle_alpha   90.00
_cell.angle_beta   90.00
_cell.angle_gamma   90.00
#
_symmetry.space_group_name_H-M   'P 1'
#
loop_
_entity.id
_entity.type
_entity.pdbx_description
1 polymer ?
#
loop_
_entity_poly.entity_id
_entity_poly.type
_entity_poly.pdbx_seq_one_letter_code
_entity_poly.pdbx_strand_id
1 'polypeptide(L)'
;MRRLLALLLVGVVVTSLPAAQGHSSLVSSTPRNGAVVKTFPKTLSLTFNEEILQLAGKEPSRVQLIAPNRMKIPLGKVSIAKEVLTVAMSKAAVKAGKYRLTYRVVSNDGHVINGEISFTYKP
;
A
#
# COMPACT_ATOMS: atom_id res chain seq x y z
N MET A 1 -5.63 -17.37 -69.87
CA MET A 1 -4.91 -17.85 -68.70
C MET A 1 -4.98 -16.77 -67.62
N ARG A 2 -5.82 -16.96 -66.66
CA ARG A 2 -5.95 -16.04 -65.52
C ARG A 2 -5.07 -16.51 -64.39
N ARG A 3 -4.03 -15.77 -64.12
CA ARG A 3 -3.16 -15.99 -62.94
C ARG A 3 -3.78 -15.26 -61.75
N LEU A 4 -4.37 -16.00 -60.81
CA LEU A 4 -4.82 -15.50 -59.53
C LEU A 4 -3.58 -15.34 -58.63
N LEU A 5 -3.23 -14.09 -58.32
CA LEU A 5 -2.25 -13.75 -57.30
C LEU A 5 -2.98 -13.79 -55.95
N ALA A 6 -2.71 -14.83 -55.16
CA ALA A 6 -3.16 -14.88 -53.78
C ALA A 6 -2.23 -14.00 -52.93
N LEU A 7 -2.72 -12.84 -52.48
CA LEU A 7 -2.02 -12.03 -51.47
C LEU A 7 -2.22 -12.69 -50.10
N LEU A 8 -1.14 -13.26 -49.59
CA LEU A 8 -1.10 -13.76 -48.22
C LEU A 8 -0.91 -12.55 -47.29
N LEU A 9 -1.97 -12.13 -46.66
CA LEU A 9 -1.93 -11.10 -45.60
C LEU A 9 -1.41 -11.77 -44.33
N VAL A 10 -0.12 -11.64 -44.05
CA VAL A 10 0.45 -12.04 -42.76
C VAL A 10 0.04 -11.00 -41.71
N GLY A 11 -0.99 -11.30 -40.98
CA GLY A 11 -1.39 -10.50 -39.82
C GLY A 11 -0.34 -10.63 -38.71
N VAL A 12 0.42 -9.59 -38.48
CA VAL A 12 1.29 -9.49 -37.30
C VAL A 12 0.40 -9.25 -36.10
N VAL A 13 0.14 -10.30 -35.34
CA VAL A 13 -0.51 -10.18 -34.04
C VAL A 13 0.54 -9.62 -33.08
N VAL A 14 0.51 -8.31 -32.86
CA VAL A 14 1.28 -7.69 -31.79
C VAL A 14 0.60 -8.04 -30.47
N THR A 15 1.02 -9.11 -29.84
CA THR A 15 0.66 -9.40 -28.46
C THR A 15 1.38 -8.38 -27.57
N SER A 16 0.67 -7.34 -27.15
CA SER A 16 1.14 -6.46 -26.08
C SER A 16 1.19 -7.30 -24.80
N LEU A 17 2.37 -7.76 -24.45
CA LEU A 17 2.62 -8.32 -23.13
C LEU A 17 2.37 -7.20 -22.13
N PRO A 18 1.54 -7.43 -21.07
CA PRO A 18 1.44 -6.46 -20.01
C PRO A 18 2.84 -6.26 -19.44
N ALA A 19 3.31 -5.01 -19.43
CA ALA A 19 4.57 -4.69 -18.79
C ALA A 19 4.52 -5.21 -17.36
N ALA A 20 5.41 -6.14 -17.02
CA ALA A 20 5.56 -6.59 -15.64
C ALA A 20 5.92 -5.35 -14.82
N GLN A 21 4.96 -4.85 -14.06
CA GLN A 21 5.19 -3.71 -13.18
C GLN A 21 5.99 -4.22 -11.98
N GLY A 22 7.32 -4.17 -12.07
CA GLY A 22 8.24 -4.44 -10.97
C GLY A 22 8.23 -3.32 -9.94
N HIS A 23 7.02 -2.80 -9.58
CA HIS A 23 6.89 -1.75 -8.61
C HIS A 23 6.71 -2.34 -7.22
N SER A 24 7.40 -1.75 -6.26
CA SER A 24 7.13 -1.97 -4.84
C SER A 24 5.65 -1.73 -4.56
N SER A 25 5.01 -2.68 -3.91
CA SER A 25 3.59 -2.60 -3.59
C SER A 25 3.30 -3.16 -2.22
N LEU A 26 2.19 -2.72 -1.64
CA LEU A 26 1.66 -3.30 -0.41
C LEU A 26 1.19 -4.73 -0.70
N VAL A 27 1.71 -5.68 0.06
CA VAL A 27 1.34 -7.10 -0.03
C VAL A 27 0.23 -7.43 0.96
N SER A 28 0.34 -6.93 2.17
CA SER A 28 -0.63 -7.17 3.24
C SER A 28 -0.59 -6.08 4.29
N SER A 29 -1.65 -6.00 5.07
CA SER A 29 -1.73 -5.11 6.23
C SER A 29 -2.48 -5.77 7.38
N THR A 30 -2.22 -5.29 8.60
CA THR A 30 -3.00 -5.63 9.79
C THR A 30 -3.40 -4.35 10.50
N PRO A 31 -4.69 -4.03 10.61
CA PRO A 31 -5.84 -4.72 10.02
C PRO A 31 -5.81 -4.76 8.50
N ARG A 32 -6.48 -5.77 7.92
CA ARG A 32 -6.63 -5.85 6.47
C ARG A 32 -7.45 -4.69 5.93
N ASN A 33 -7.16 -4.28 4.71
CA ASN A 33 -7.98 -3.27 4.03
C ASN A 33 -9.44 -3.72 3.95
N GLY A 34 -10.35 -2.89 4.44
CA GLY A 34 -11.77 -3.19 4.51
C GLY A 34 -12.21 -4.00 5.73
N ALA A 35 -11.31 -4.34 6.65
CA ALA A 35 -11.65 -5.12 7.83
C ALA A 35 -12.61 -4.38 8.76
N VAL A 36 -13.44 -5.14 9.46
CA VAL A 36 -14.26 -4.67 10.58
C VAL A 36 -13.67 -5.26 11.86
N VAL A 37 -13.29 -4.41 12.79
CA VAL A 37 -12.66 -4.80 14.05
C VAL A 37 -13.53 -4.41 15.24
N LYS A 38 -13.61 -5.28 16.22
CA LYS A 38 -14.36 -5.03 17.49
C LYS A 38 -13.47 -4.43 18.55
N THR A 39 -12.18 -4.64 18.46
CA THR A 39 -11.18 -4.04 19.33
C THR A 39 -10.29 -3.13 18.52
N PHE A 40 -10.08 -1.90 19.01
CA PHE A 40 -9.20 -0.96 18.29
C PHE A 40 -7.77 -1.48 18.33
N PRO A 41 -7.07 -1.54 17.17
CA PRO A 41 -5.74 -2.10 17.12
C PRO A 41 -4.74 -1.31 17.96
N LYS A 42 -3.86 -1.99 18.67
CA LYS A 42 -2.74 -1.35 19.39
C LYS A 42 -1.58 -0.98 18.46
N THR A 43 -1.47 -1.71 17.37
CA THR A 43 -0.46 -1.49 16.33
C THR A 43 -1.08 -1.68 14.96
N LEU A 44 -0.55 -0.96 13.99
CA LEU A 44 -0.86 -1.16 12.58
C LEU A 44 0.41 -1.64 11.88
N SER A 45 0.29 -2.61 10.97
CA SER A 45 1.45 -3.04 10.20
C SER A 45 1.14 -3.09 8.71
N LEU A 46 2.14 -2.73 7.92
CA LEU A 46 2.12 -2.73 6.47
C LEU A 46 3.30 -3.58 5.99
N THR A 47 3.02 -4.57 5.16
CA THR A 47 4.05 -5.41 4.54
C THR A 47 4.12 -5.13 3.05
N PHE A 48 5.30 -4.83 2.58
CA PHE A 48 5.58 -4.54 1.17
C PHE A 48 6.34 -5.69 0.52
N ASN A 49 6.39 -5.71 -0.79
CA ASN A 49 7.13 -6.73 -1.55
C ASN A 49 8.63 -6.43 -1.67
N GLU A 50 9.08 -5.28 -1.18
CA GLU A 50 10.49 -4.87 -1.17
C GLU A 50 10.87 -4.29 0.20
N GLU A 51 12.16 -4.33 0.51
CA GLU A 51 12.66 -3.72 1.73
C GLU A 51 12.45 -2.20 1.74
N ILE A 52 12.08 -1.69 2.89
CA ILE A 52 11.85 -0.26 3.11
C ILE A 52 13.17 0.41 3.47
N LEU A 53 13.44 1.56 2.86
CA LEU A 53 14.62 2.34 3.12
C LEU A 53 14.63 2.86 4.56
N GLN A 54 15.72 2.61 5.27
CA GLN A 54 15.97 3.14 6.60
C GLN A 54 17.18 4.07 6.55
N LEU A 55 16.98 5.31 7.01
CA LEU A 55 18.07 6.28 7.13
C LEU A 55 18.18 6.72 8.58
N ALA A 56 19.36 6.61 9.15
CA ALA A 56 19.61 7.04 10.52
C ALA A 56 19.32 8.54 10.68
N GLY A 57 18.42 8.88 11.62
CA GLY A 57 18.06 10.26 11.93
C GLY A 57 17.07 10.93 10.98
N LYS A 58 16.71 10.30 9.87
CA LYS A 58 15.69 10.81 8.94
C LYS A 58 14.90 9.64 8.37
N GLU A 59 13.68 9.48 8.83
CA GLU A 59 12.79 8.47 8.28
C GLU A 59 12.07 9.00 7.04
N PRO A 60 12.35 8.51 5.83
CA PRO A 60 11.71 9.00 4.61
C PRO A 60 10.27 8.51 4.45
N SER A 61 9.91 7.43 5.14
CA SER A 61 8.56 6.87 5.09
C SER A 61 7.66 7.51 6.14
N ARG A 62 6.40 7.77 5.76
CA ARG A 62 5.42 8.45 6.60
C ARG A 62 4.08 7.74 6.55
N VAL A 63 3.41 7.71 7.68
CA VAL A 63 2.04 7.20 7.81
C VAL A 63 1.18 8.21 8.57
N GLN A 64 -0.10 8.28 8.20
CA GLN A 64 -1.10 9.11 8.87
C GLN A 64 -2.36 8.30 9.06
N LEU A 65 -2.96 8.40 10.24
CA LEU A 65 -4.27 7.83 10.52
C LEU A 65 -5.31 8.93 10.58
N ILE A 66 -6.39 8.74 9.83
CA ILE A 66 -7.50 9.69 9.74
C ILE A 66 -8.75 9.05 10.32
N ALA A 67 -9.33 9.72 11.31
CA ALA A 67 -10.53 9.29 11.99
C ALA A 67 -11.80 9.47 11.16
N PRO A 68 -12.95 8.89 11.56
CA PRO A 68 -14.21 9.09 10.85
C PRO A 68 -14.65 10.55 10.72
N ASN A 69 -14.27 11.40 11.67
CA ASN A 69 -14.54 12.86 11.63
C ASN A 69 -13.52 13.65 10.78
N ARG A 70 -12.66 12.96 10.02
CA ARG A 70 -11.59 13.52 9.16
C ARG A 70 -10.44 14.19 9.93
N MET A 71 -10.38 14.07 11.22
CA MET A 71 -9.25 14.53 12.01
C MET A 71 -8.10 13.52 11.98
N LYS A 72 -6.87 14.03 11.98
CA LYS A 72 -5.68 13.19 12.12
C LYS A 72 -5.56 12.68 13.56
N ILE A 73 -5.31 11.39 13.70
CA ILE A 73 -5.01 10.80 15.01
C ILE A 73 -3.49 10.74 15.18
N PRO A 74 -2.97 11.26 16.29
CA PRO A 74 -1.55 11.12 16.59
C PRO A 74 -1.15 9.65 16.67
N LEU A 75 -0.06 9.30 15.99
CA LEU A 75 0.53 7.98 16.01
C LEU A 75 1.75 7.94 16.91
N GLY A 76 2.02 6.76 17.46
CA GLY A 76 3.23 6.52 18.21
C GLY A 76 4.42 6.23 17.28
N LYS A 77 5.39 5.49 17.80
CA LYS A 77 6.63 5.18 17.11
C LYS A 77 6.38 4.34 15.85
N VAL A 78 7.02 4.74 14.76
CA VAL A 78 7.14 3.95 13.54
C VAL A 78 8.40 3.09 13.64
N SER A 79 8.27 1.80 13.37
CA SER A 79 9.38 0.84 13.33
C SER A 79 9.40 0.15 11.98
N ILE A 80 10.59 -0.03 11.42
CA ILE A 80 10.78 -0.70 10.13
C ILE A 80 11.72 -1.88 10.35
N ALA A 81 11.28 -3.05 9.88
CA ALA A 81 12.06 -4.27 9.85
C ALA A 81 11.95 -4.86 8.45
N LYS A 82 12.97 -4.66 7.62
CA LYS A 82 13.02 -5.11 6.22
C LYS A 82 11.81 -4.58 5.42
N GLU A 83 10.91 -5.44 4.99
CA GLU A 83 9.70 -5.09 4.22
C GLU A 83 8.49 -4.72 5.07
N VAL A 84 8.61 -4.73 6.40
CA VAL A 84 7.50 -4.47 7.31
C VAL A 84 7.65 -3.13 8.01
N LEU A 85 6.63 -2.28 7.88
CA LEU A 85 6.48 -1.07 8.65
C LEU A 85 5.41 -1.30 9.71
N THR A 86 5.75 -1.05 10.97
CA THR A 86 4.82 -1.14 12.10
C THR A 86 4.72 0.21 12.78
N VAL A 87 3.51 0.64 13.09
CA VAL A 87 3.27 1.88 13.83
C VAL A 87 2.44 1.59 15.08
N ALA A 88 2.91 2.09 16.21
CA ALA A 88 2.18 2.02 17.46
C ALA A 88 1.05 3.06 17.45
N MET A 89 -0.10 2.67 17.98
CA MET A 89 -1.21 3.58 18.19
C MET A 89 -1.00 4.35 19.48
N SER A 90 -1.27 5.65 19.45
CA SER A 90 -1.33 6.42 20.68
C SER A 90 -2.61 6.11 21.44
N LYS A 91 -2.60 6.34 22.77
CA LYS A 91 -3.78 6.18 23.63
C LYS A 91 -4.75 7.36 23.43
N ALA A 92 -5.33 7.49 22.26
CA ALA A 92 -6.39 8.46 22.01
C ALA A 92 -7.75 7.81 22.24
N ALA A 93 -8.72 8.60 22.70
CA ALA A 93 -10.11 8.17 22.72
C ALA A 93 -10.58 7.95 21.28
N VAL A 94 -10.95 6.71 20.96
CA VAL A 94 -11.38 6.35 19.62
C VAL A 94 -12.87 6.11 19.58
N LYS A 95 -13.52 6.61 18.53
CA LYS A 95 -14.95 6.42 18.29
C LYS A 95 -15.16 5.36 17.23
N ALA A 96 -16.33 4.72 17.26
CA ALA A 96 -16.74 3.81 16.21
C ALA A 96 -16.77 4.52 14.85
N GLY A 97 -16.45 3.81 13.79
CA GLY A 97 -16.51 4.31 12.44
C GLY A 97 -15.34 3.87 11.58
N LYS A 98 -15.27 4.43 10.39
CA LYS A 98 -14.25 4.09 9.39
C LYS A 98 -13.00 4.94 9.57
N TYR A 99 -11.87 4.27 9.69
CA TYR A 99 -10.53 4.84 9.78
C TYR A 99 -9.77 4.62 8.48
N ARG A 100 -8.96 5.59 8.07
CA ARG A 100 -8.08 5.49 6.92
C ARG A 100 -6.64 5.69 7.33
N LEU A 101 -5.78 4.74 6.98
CA LEU A 101 -4.34 4.87 7.12
C LEU A 101 -3.76 5.20 5.75
N THR A 102 -3.22 6.39 5.61
CA THR A 102 -2.49 6.78 4.40
C THR A 102 -1.00 6.61 4.62
N TYR A 103 -0.29 6.19 3.61
CA TYR A 103 1.15 5.98 3.69
C TYR A 103 1.88 6.49 2.47
N ARG A 104 3.08 6.95 2.72
CA ARG A 104 4.10 7.24 1.72
C ARG A 104 5.37 6.53 2.16
N VAL A 105 5.72 5.47 1.49
CA VAL A 105 6.84 4.59 1.83
C VAL A 105 7.88 4.66 0.73
N VAL A 106 9.15 4.69 1.11
CA VAL A 106 10.28 4.69 0.18
C VAL A 106 10.99 3.36 0.30
N SER A 107 11.13 2.64 -0.81
CA SER A 107 11.86 1.38 -0.86
C SER A 107 13.37 1.59 -0.95
N ASN A 108 14.14 0.53 -0.71
CA ASN A 108 15.62 0.59 -0.75
C ASN A 108 16.18 1.03 -2.10
N ASP A 109 15.46 0.80 -3.19
CA ASP A 109 15.84 1.24 -4.53
C ASP A 109 15.42 2.68 -4.85
N GLY A 110 14.83 3.38 -3.89
CA GLY A 110 14.41 4.79 -4.01
C GLY A 110 13.02 5.01 -4.58
N HIS A 111 12.25 3.96 -4.86
CA HIS A 111 10.87 4.11 -5.33
C HIS A 111 9.95 4.57 -4.21
N VAL A 112 9.06 5.50 -4.52
CA VAL A 112 8.04 6.00 -3.60
C VAL A 112 6.73 5.26 -3.84
N ILE A 113 6.18 4.71 -2.75
CA ILE A 113 4.91 3.99 -2.76
C ILE A 113 3.91 4.80 -1.93
N ASN A 114 2.86 5.29 -2.59
CA ASN A 114 1.75 5.97 -1.92
C ASN A 114 0.53 5.07 -1.95
N GLY A 115 -0.22 5.08 -0.87
CA GLY A 115 -1.47 4.34 -0.83
C GLY A 115 -2.24 4.57 0.45
N GLU A 116 -3.33 3.86 0.57
CA GLU A 116 -4.17 3.87 1.76
C GLU A 116 -4.81 2.51 2.00
N ILE A 117 -5.05 2.22 3.27
CA ILE A 117 -5.95 1.16 3.70
C ILE A 117 -7.01 1.76 4.61
N SER A 118 -8.13 1.09 4.72
CA SER A 118 -9.18 1.47 5.65
C SER A 118 -9.65 0.28 6.46
N PHE A 119 -10.12 0.55 7.67
CA PHE A 119 -10.79 -0.43 8.52
C PHE A 119 -11.91 0.26 9.28
N THR A 120 -12.90 -0.52 9.68
CA THR A 120 -14.04 0.00 10.45
C THR A 120 -13.98 -0.55 11.87
N TYR A 121 -14.03 0.35 12.85
CA TYR A 121 -14.12 0.00 14.26
C TYR A 121 -15.58 -0.04 14.68
N LYS A 122 -16.04 -1.21 15.10
CA LYS A 122 -17.39 -1.46 15.65
C LYS A 122 -17.25 -2.20 16.95
N PRO A 123 -17.13 -1.50 18.07
CA PRO A 123 -17.00 -2.11 19.40
C PRO A 123 -18.22 -2.93 19.79
#